data_50e11310eb2ba265928f9660e4c8c45a
#
_entry.id   50e11310eb2ba265928f9660e4c8c45a
#
_cell.length_a   1.000
_cell.length_b   1.000
_cell.length_c   1.000
_cell.angle_alpha   90.00
_cell.angle_beta   90.00
_cell.angle_gamma   90.00
#
_symmetry.space_group_name_H-M   'P 1'
#
loop_
_entity.id
_entity.type
_entity.pdbx_description
1 polymer ?
#
loop_
_entity_poly.entity_id
_entity_poly.type
_entity_poly.pdbx_seq_one_letter_code
_entity_poly.pdbx_strand_id
1 'polypeptide(L)'
;MSDSLSRLVEAVRSAGVDIAPGYCEYVRLAFAIANDCGEAGREGFIALCSLSVKFNREKAERLFSNALKKGDHRIHLGTAFHLAELAGVRLEPPSRPRDTHASNASNANNAAPVSHTRARDNNVEIEIEEQVDPFTHLPFFPEGHEWPRMLRQIMAFGQSREQRDVLLLGGLTTLGASLAQTLRFLYGGKWFFSSLQTFVVAPPASGKGVLAWTRMLVQPIHDEIRATVAEEMKRYKKEMTSFNSLGREKAKAEEPEMPLNRMFIFSGNNTGTGILQNIIDSGGVGIICETEADMVSNSIASDYG
;
A
#
# COMPACT_ATOMS: atom_id res chain seq x y z
N MET A 1 28.41 15.91 10.92
CA MET A 1 27.33 16.22 9.94
C MET A 1 27.97 16.32 8.57
N SER A 2 27.39 15.74 7.53
CA SER A 2 27.91 15.96 6.16
C SER A 2 27.74 17.43 5.76
N ASP A 3 28.66 17.98 4.98
CA ASP A 3 28.61 19.40 4.53
C ASP A 3 27.26 19.70 3.84
N SER A 4 26.78 18.77 3.04
CA SER A 4 25.48 18.86 2.35
C SER A 4 24.29 18.95 3.30
N LEU A 5 24.27 18.15 4.38
CA LEU A 5 23.20 18.22 5.37
C LEU A 5 23.26 19.51 6.19
N SER A 6 24.46 20.01 6.50
CA SER A 6 24.63 21.29 7.21
C SER A 6 24.05 22.45 6.40
N ARG A 7 24.35 22.49 5.10
CA ARG A 7 23.82 23.51 4.16
C ARG A 7 22.29 23.43 4.06
N LEU A 8 21.73 22.23 3.98
CA LEU A 8 20.28 22.03 3.95
C LEU A 8 19.61 22.56 5.23
N VAL A 9 20.15 22.18 6.41
CA VAL A 9 19.63 22.63 7.71
C VAL A 9 19.66 24.14 7.84
N GLU A 10 20.77 24.79 7.44
CA GLU A 10 20.93 26.24 7.50
C GLU A 10 19.94 26.97 6.60
N ALA A 11 19.76 26.50 5.37
CA ALA A 11 18.84 27.11 4.41
C ALA A 11 17.37 26.95 4.84
N VAL A 12 16.98 25.78 5.30
CA VAL A 12 15.61 25.51 5.78
C VAL A 12 15.31 26.33 7.05
N ARG A 13 16.28 26.43 7.97
CA ARG A 13 16.15 27.30 9.16
C ARG A 13 16.04 28.76 8.80
N SER A 14 16.85 29.24 7.86
CA SER A 14 16.78 30.61 7.40
C SER A 14 15.47 30.97 6.71
N ALA A 15 14.88 29.99 6.00
CA ALA A 15 13.56 30.13 5.40
C ALA A 15 12.41 30.01 6.42
N GLY A 16 12.65 29.42 7.60
CA GLY A 16 11.65 29.24 8.65
C GLY A 16 10.49 28.33 8.26
N VAL A 17 10.72 27.39 7.31
CA VAL A 17 9.65 26.57 6.70
C VAL A 17 9.73 25.12 7.21
N ASP A 18 8.58 24.52 7.52
CA ASP A 18 8.47 23.10 7.81
C ASP A 18 8.49 22.29 6.51
N ILE A 19 9.57 21.54 6.28
CA ILE A 19 9.76 20.73 5.07
C ILE A 19 9.15 19.32 5.18
N ALA A 20 8.56 18.97 6.33
CA ALA A 20 7.95 17.68 6.58
C ALA A 20 6.64 17.82 7.39
N PRO A 21 5.63 18.55 6.87
CA PRO A 21 4.38 18.84 7.59
C PRO A 21 3.51 17.62 7.83
N GLY A 22 3.63 16.59 6.99
CA GLY A 22 2.92 15.32 7.07
C GLY A 22 3.77 14.18 7.63
N TYR A 23 3.10 13.13 8.09
CA TYR A 23 3.80 11.97 8.66
C TYR A 23 4.66 11.22 7.62
N CYS A 24 4.22 11.15 6.36
CA CYS A 24 4.97 10.50 5.29
C CYS A 24 6.29 11.24 4.99
N GLU A 25 6.25 12.57 4.89
CA GLU A 25 7.43 13.41 4.67
C GLU A 25 8.38 13.31 5.85
N TYR A 26 7.84 13.31 7.06
CA TYR A 26 8.60 13.16 8.29
C TYR A 26 9.37 11.84 8.37
N VAL A 27 8.72 10.73 7.99
CA VAL A 27 9.36 9.41 7.90
C VAL A 27 10.42 9.37 6.79
N ARG A 28 10.09 9.88 5.59
CA ARG A 28 11.04 9.93 4.46
C ARG A 28 12.28 10.75 4.78
N LEU A 29 12.11 11.89 5.47
CA LEU A 29 13.20 12.74 5.93
C LEU A 29 14.12 11.99 6.92
N ALA A 30 13.54 11.23 7.85
CA ALA A 30 14.31 10.41 8.80
C ALA A 30 15.16 9.35 8.09
N PHE A 31 14.57 8.58 7.16
CA PHE A 31 15.29 7.56 6.39
C PHE A 31 16.34 8.16 5.46
N ALA A 32 16.04 9.30 4.78
CA ALA A 32 16.98 9.98 3.89
C ALA A 32 18.25 10.38 4.61
N ILE A 33 18.12 10.96 5.79
CA ILE A 33 19.26 11.44 6.57
C ILE A 33 19.98 10.27 7.27
N ALA A 34 19.23 9.29 7.80
CA ALA A 34 19.79 8.13 8.46
C ALA A 34 20.65 7.28 7.51
N ASN A 35 20.20 7.06 6.27
CA ASN A 35 20.91 6.24 5.29
C ASN A 35 22.24 6.87 4.84
N ASP A 36 22.26 8.15 4.56
CA ASP A 36 23.42 8.81 3.98
C ASP A 36 24.37 9.43 5.04
N CYS A 37 23.84 9.77 6.21
CA CYS A 37 24.60 10.44 7.27
C CYS A 37 24.78 9.58 8.53
N GLY A 38 24.10 8.47 8.65
CA GLY A 38 24.14 7.62 9.83
C GLY A 38 23.78 8.39 11.12
N GLU A 39 24.38 8.00 12.24
CA GLU A 39 24.16 8.65 13.54
C GLU A 39 24.55 10.15 13.53
N ALA A 40 25.54 10.54 12.74
CA ALA A 40 25.97 11.94 12.60
C ALA A 40 24.87 12.87 12.03
N GLY A 41 23.84 12.31 11.40
CA GLY A 41 22.69 13.03 10.86
C GLY A 41 21.61 13.39 11.88
N ARG A 42 21.63 12.79 13.08
CA ARG A 42 20.57 12.90 14.09
C ARG A 42 20.23 14.35 14.46
N GLU A 43 21.23 15.13 14.82
CA GLU A 43 21.01 16.55 15.19
C GLU A 43 20.49 17.38 14.02
N GLY A 44 20.92 17.07 12.79
CA GLY A 44 20.40 17.71 11.59
C GLY A 44 18.91 17.38 11.36
N PHE A 45 18.52 16.12 11.53
CA PHE A 45 17.14 15.69 11.46
C PHE A 45 16.25 16.38 12.51
N ILE A 46 16.70 16.38 13.78
CA ILE A 46 15.98 17.05 14.88
C ILE A 46 15.83 18.54 14.60
N ALA A 47 16.89 19.18 14.08
CA ALA A 47 16.88 20.58 13.74
C ALA A 47 15.86 20.94 12.65
N LEU A 48 15.73 20.12 11.61
CA LEU A 48 14.73 20.28 10.55
C LEU A 48 13.31 20.07 11.08
N CYS A 49 13.11 19.02 11.87
CA CYS A 49 11.80 18.72 12.46
C CYS A 49 11.34 19.74 13.51
N SER A 50 12.26 20.46 14.16
CA SER A 50 11.93 21.46 15.19
C SER A 50 11.17 22.67 14.65
N LEU A 51 11.10 22.85 13.33
CA LEU A 51 10.31 23.88 12.67
C LEU A 51 8.82 23.53 12.56
N SER A 52 8.47 22.28 12.79
CA SER A 52 7.07 21.84 12.77
C SER A 52 6.33 22.21 14.07
N VAL A 53 5.11 22.73 13.95
CA VAL A 53 4.23 23.04 15.08
C VAL A 53 3.91 21.79 15.92
N LYS A 54 3.98 20.60 15.33
CA LYS A 54 3.71 19.29 15.97
C LYS A 54 4.96 18.61 16.50
N PHE A 55 6.09 19.32 16.54
CA PHE A 55 7.37 18.71 16.92
C PHE A 55 7.34 18.11 18.34
N ASN A 56 7.85 16.88 18.44
CA ASN A 56 8.11 16.22 19.72
C ASN A 56 9.47 15.53 19.63
N ARG A 57 10.42 15.96 20.46
CA ARG A 57 11.81 15.49 20.43
C ARG A 57 11.93 14.00 20.65
N GLU A 58 11.22 13.43 21.65
CA GLU A 58 11.32 12.00 21.95
C GLU A 58 10.83 11.13 20.80
N LYS A 59 9.72 11.55 20.13
CA LYS A 59 9.20 10.85 18.96
C LYS A 59 10.16 10.95 17.78
N ALA A 60 10.81 12.11 17.58
CA ALA A 60 11.80 12.29 16.54
C ALA A 60 13.03 11.40 16.75
N GLU A 61 13.55 11.34 17.96
CA GLU A 61 14.69 10.49 18.33
C GLU A 61 14.38 8.99 18.15
N ARG A 62 13.19 8.56 18.56
CA ARG A 62 12.73 7.17 18.33
C ARG A 62 12.60 6.84 16.86
N LEU A 63 12.02 7.73 16.06
CA LEU A 63 11.86 7.54 14.61
C LEU A 63 13.24 7.43 13.95
N PHE A 64 14.16 8.33 14.26
CA PHE A 64 15.51 8.31 13.69
C PHE A 64 16.29 7.06 14.08
N SER A 65 16.17 6.61 15.32
CA SER A 65 16.76 5.35 15.78
C SER A 65 16.19 4.12 15.06
N ASN A 66 14.90 4.15 14.74
CA ASN A 66 14.26 3.10 13.94
C ASN A 66 14.73 3.14 12.49
N ALA A 67 14.89 4.33 11.90
CA ALA A 67 15.40 4.49 10.54
C ALA A 67 16.84 3.97 10.40
N LEU A 68 17.70 4.21 11.38
CA LEU A 68 19.06 3.67 11.43
C LEU A 68 19.10 2.13 11.50
N LYS A 69 18.15 1.52 12.23
CA LYS A 69 18.11 0.06 12.37
C LYS A 69 17.54 -0.66 11.15
N LYS A 70 16.51 -0.08 10.53
CA LYS A 70 15.79 -0.75 9.44
C LYS A 70 16.43 -0.52 8.07
N GLY A 71 17.04 0.65 7.83
CA GLY A 71 17.63 1.05 6.55
C GLY A 71 16.67 0.88 5.35
N ASP A 72 16.45 1.89 4.57
CA ASP A 72 15.79 1.73 3.26
C ASP A 72 16.75 2.27 2.20
N HIS A 73 17.51 1.38 1.58
CA HIS A 73 18.53 1.70 0.58
C HIS A 73 18.02 2.45 -0.66
N ARG A 74 16.71 2.68 -0.77
CA ARG A 74 16.07 3.42 -1.88
C ARG A 74 15.89 4.90 -1.57
N ILE A 75 15.98 5.31 -0.30
CA ILE A 75 15.76 6.69 0.15
C ILE A 75 17.11 7.29 0.53
N HIS A 76 17.48 8.38 -0.12
CA HIS A 76 18.77 9.07 0.04
C HIS A 76 18.60 10.56 0.38
N LEU A 77 19.67 11.23 0.77
CA LEU A 77 19.68 12.65 1.14
C LEU A 77 19.06 13.55 0.05
N GLY A 78 19.09 13.13 -1.21
CA GLY A 78 18.37 13.80 -2.30
C GLY A 78 16.88 13.97 -2.04
N THR A 79 16.24 13.03 -1.31
CA THR A 79 14.84 13.16 -0.88
C THR A 79 14.63 14.33 0.08
N ALA A 80 15.59 14.58 0.99
CA ALA A 80 15.51 15.71 1.90
C ALA A 80 15.64 17.07 1.16
N PHE A 81 16.49 17.13 0.12
CA PHE A 81 16.58 18.29 -0.77
C PHE A 81 15.30 18.53 -1.55
N HIS A 82 14.70 17.45 -2.06
CA HIS A 82 13.43 17.55 -2.78
C HIS A 82 12.28 18.03 -1.86
N LEU A 83 12.21 17.56 -0.62
CA LEU A 83 11.24 18.06 0.36
C LEU A 83 11.45 19.56 0.66
N ALA A 84 12.69 20.00 0.74
CA ALA A 84 13.02 21.43 0.91
C ALA A 84 12.61 22.26 -0.31
N GLU A 85 12.82 21.73 -1.53
CA GLU A 85 12.40 22.37 -2.77
C GLU A 85 10.88 22.50 -2.87
N LEU A 86 10.13 21.45 -2.53
CA LEU A 86 8.67 21.48 -2.45
C LEU A 86 8.16 22.52 -1.43
N ALA A 87 8.92 22.76 -0.36
CA ALA A 87 8.63 23.79 0.63
C ALA A 87 9.13 25.19 0.22
N GLY A 88 9.64 25.36 -1.00
CA GLY A 88 10.09 26.63 -1.56
C GLY A 88 11.56 26.98 -1.27
N VAL A 89 12.36 26.07 -0.67
CA VAL A 89 13.78 26.25 -0.39
C VAL A 89 14.61 25.62 -1.51
N ARG A 90 15.19 26.40 -2.40
CA ARG A 90 16.01 25.90 -3.53
C ARG A 90 17.47 25.72 -3.11
N LEU A 91 17.94 24.48 -3.17
CA LEU A 91 19.33 24.09 -2.96
C LEU A 91 19.74 23.07 -4.02
N GLU A 92 20.96 23.19 -4.55
CA GLU A 92 21.50 22.15 -5.41
C GLU A 92 21.71 20.85 -4.62
N PRO A 93 21.21 19.69 -5.12
CA PRO A 93 21.45 18.41 -4.47
C PRO A 93 22.94 18.05 -4.50
N PRO A 94 23.45 17.26 -3.53
CA PRO A 94 24.84 16.85 -3.50
C PRO A 94 25.20 16.08 -4.77
N SER A 95 26.27 16.47 -5.45
CA SER A 95 26.83 15.73 -6.57
C SER A 95 27.35 14.37 -6.05
N ARG A 96 26.82 13.27 -6.58
CA ARG A 96 27.37 11.92 -6.31
C ARG A 96 28.80 11.82 -6.80
N PRO A 97 29.73 11.23 -6.03
CA PRO A 97 31.02 10.83 -6.58
C PRO A 97 30.77 9.84 -7.76
N ARG A 98 31.31 10.15 -8.92
CA ARG A 98 31.34 9.20 -10.03
C ARG A 98 32.33 8.09 -9.67
N ASP A 99 31.81 6.91 -9.38
CA ASP A 99 32.63 5.70 -9.39
C ASP A 99 33.10 5.45 -10.82
N THR A 100 34.40 5.67 -11.00
CA THR A 100 35.14 5.33 -12.22
C THR A 100 35.36 3.82 -12.24
N HIS A 101 34.48 3.09 -12.89
CA HIS A 101 34.80 1.79 -13.45
C HIS A 101 34.60 1.85 -14.96
N ALA A 102 35.75 1.90 -15.63
CA ALA A 102 35.87 1.76 -17.05
C ALA A 102 35.50 0.34 -17.48
N SER A 103 34.65 0.20 -18.50
CA SER A 103 34.77 -0.87 -19.46
C SER A 103 34.20 -0.45 -20.81
N ASN A 104 35.09 -0.50 -21.80
CA ASN A 104 34.93 -0.26 -23.21
C ASN A 104 33.72 -0.96 -23.84
N ALA A 105 33.04 -0.26 -24.75
CA ALA A 105 32.83 -0.74 -26.11
C ALA A 105 32.23 0.36 -26.99
N SER A 106 32.96 0.70 -28.01
CA SER A 106 32.72 1.44 -29.22
C SER A 106 31.34 1.23 -29.87
N ASN A 107 30.66 2.31 -30.29
CA ASN A 107 30.48 2.54 -31.73
C ASN A 107 29.93 3.93 -32.03
N ALA A 108 30.49 4.48 -33.06
CA ALA A 108 30.29 5.79 -33.66
C ALA A 108 28.94 5.89 -34.38
N ASN A 109 28.34 7.08 -34.45
CA ASN A 109 28.22 7.88 -35.67
C ASN A 109 27.32 9.14 -35.47
N ASN A 110 27.97 10.25 -35.84
CA ASN A 110 27.45 11.41 -36.58
C ASN A 110 26.16 12.13 -36.16
N ALA A 111 26.33 13.36 -35.72
CA ALA A 111 25.97 14.51 -36.54
C ALA A 111 26.36 15.84 -35.84
N ALA A 112 26.78 16.78 -36.67
CA ALA A 112 27.47 18.02 -36.43
C ALA A 112 26.59 19.17 -35.89
N PRO A 113 27.20 20.36 -35.64
CA PRO A 113 26.78 21.31 -34.61
C PRO A 113 25.85 22.40 -35.15
N VAL A 114 25.01 22.97 -34.29
CA VAL A 114 24.30 24.20 -34.62
C VAL A 114 24.67 25.31 -33.60
N SER A 115 25.09 26.36 -34.20
CA SER A 115 25.62 27.62 -33.74
C SER A 115 24.73 28.42 -32.79
N HIS A 116 25.39 29.14 -31.89
CA HIS A 116 24.87 30.28 -31.14
C HIS A 116 24.32 31.39 -32.01
N THR A 117 23.17 31.93 -31.66
CA THR A 117 22.81 33.31 -31.97
C THR A 117 22.03 33.97 -30.83
N ARG A 118 22.42 35.22 -30.63
CA ARG A 118 22.10 36.15 -29.55
C ARG A 118 20.61 36.53 -29.44
N ALA A 119 20.31 36.86 -28.21
CA ALA A 119 19.24 37.66 -27.63
C ALA A 119 18.42 38.57 -28.57
N ARG A 120 17.10 38.53 -28.37
CA ARG A 120 16.20 39.68 -28.43
C ARG A 120 15.11 39.53 -27.38
N ASP A 121 14.97 40.57 -26.57
CA ASP A 121 13.87 40.82 -25.66
C ASP A 121 12.53 40.68 -26.39
N ASN A 122 11.69 39.80 -25.92
CA ASN A 122 10.26 39.92 -26.06
C ASN A 122 9.64 39.41 -24.74
N ASN A 123 8.93 40.33 -24.07
CA ASN A 123 7.96 39.98 -23.04
C ASN A 123 7.00 38.92 -23.59
N VAL A 124 7.29 37.68 -23.32
CA VAL A 124 6.31 36.58 -23.40
C VAL A 124 5.85 36.41 -21.95
N GLU A 125 4.62 36.80 -21.70
CA GLU A 125 3.86 36.26 -20.59
C GLU A 125 3.98 34.73 -20.67
N ILE A 126 4.85 34.19 -19.83
CA ILE A 126 4.91 32.73 -19.62
C ILE A 126 3.60 32.42 -18.88
N GLU A 127 2.61 31.99 -19.62
CA GLU A 127 1.55 31.17 -19.04
C GLU A 127 2.29 30.03 -18.32
N ILE A 128 2.32 30.13 -17.01
CA ILE A 128 2.72 29.02 -16.15
C ILE A 128 1.64 27.98 -16.39
N GLU A 129 1.88 27.04 -17.31
CA GLU A 129 1.15 25.78 -17.30
C GLU A 129 1.39 25.23 -15.88
N GLU A 130 0.37 25.35 -15.03
CA GLU A 130 0.29 24.59 -13.79
C GLU A 130 0.63 23.15 -14.19
N GLN A 131 1.78 22.66 -13.74
CA GLN A 131 2.09 21.24 -13.83
C GLN A 131 1.03 20.55 -12.97
N VAL A 132 -0.06 20.20 -13.60
CA VAL A 132 -1.13 19.40 -13.01
C VAL A 132 -0.47 18.10 -12.60
N ASP A 133 -0.35 17.90 -11.29
CA ASP A 133 0.09 16.62 -10.73
C ASP A 133 -0.75 15.53 -11.40
N PRO A 134 -0.13 14.58 -12.13
CA PRO A 134 -0.87 13.55 -12.86
C PRO A 134 -1.80 12.71 -11.97
N PHE A 135 -1.69 12.83 -10.65
CA PHE A 135 -2.56 12.18 -9.66
C PHE A 135 -3.69 13.08 -9.14
N THR A 136 -3.72 14.38 -9.46
CA THR A 136 -4.76 15.31 -8.98
C THR A 136 -6.10 15.12 -9.67
N HIS A 137 -6.14 14.47 -10.83
CA HIS A 137 -7.37 14.23 -11.59
C HIS A 137 -7.45 12.79 -12.09
N LEU A 138 -7.60 11.84 -11.16
CA LEU A 138 -7.98 10.49 -11.55
C LEU A 138 -9.36 10.53 -12.25
N PRO A 139 -9.52 9.83 -13.38
CA PRO A 139 -10.81 9.80 -14.07
C PRO A 139 -11.85 9.13 -13.17
N PHE A 140 -13.02 9.73 -13.12
CA PHE A 140 -14.18 9.12 -12.47
C PHE A 140 -14.88 8.13 -13.39
N PHE A 141 -15.60 7.19 -12.81
CA PHE A 141 -16.49 6.34 -13.61
C PHE A 141 -17.60 7.18 -14.28
N PRO A 142 -18.06 6.79 -15.47
CA PRO A 142 -19.11 7.52 -16.19
C PRO A 142 -20.40 7.61 -15.39
N GLU A 143 -20.95 8.82 -15.22
CA GLU A 143 -22.19 9.04 -14.45
C GLU A 143 -23.43 8.45 -15.12
N GLY A 144 -23.45 8.34 -16.44
CA GLY A 144 -24.59 7.81 -17.20
C GLY A 144 -24.58 6.30 -17.40
N HIS A 145 -23.63 5.56 -16.84
CA HIS A 145 -23.57 4.12 -17.01
C HIS A 145 -24.59 3.38 -16.14
N GLU A 146 -25.36 2.48 -16.78
CA GLU A 146 -26.30 1.62 -16.07
C GLU A 146 -25.60 0.40 -15.44
N TRP A 147 -25.21 0.55 -14.18
CA TRP A 147 -24.62 -0.53 -13.42
C TRP A 147 -25.68 -1.58 -13.02
N PRO A 148 -25.31 -2.87 -12.90
CA PRO A 148 -26.16 -3.91 -12.34
C PRO A 148 -26.77 -3.49 -10.99
N ARG A 149 -27.98 -4.01 -10.70
CA ARG A 149 -28.75 -3.62 -9.50
C ARG A 149 -27.93 -3.70 -8.21
N MET A 150 -27.17 -4.77 -8.00
CA MET A 150 -26.37 -4.97 -6.78
C MET A 150 -25.30 -3.87 -6.63
N LEU A 151 -24.60 -3.52 -7.72
CA LEU A 151 -23.60 -2.45 -7.69
C LEU A 151 -24.24 -1.08 -7.45
N ARG A 152 -25.39 -0.79 -8.07
CA ARG A 152 -26.12 0.45 -7.78
C ARG A 152 -26.57 0.56 -6.33
N GLN A 153 -27.01 -0.55 -5.72
CA GLN A 153 -27.39 -0.58 -4.32
C GLN A 153 -26.23 -0.29 -3.38
N ILE A 154 -25.05 -0.86 -3.64
CA ILE A 154 -23.87 -0.60 -2.79
C ILE A 154 -23.34 0.82 -3.01
N MET A 155 -23.33 1.33 -4.25
CA MET A 155 -22.91 2.69 -4.56
C MET A 155 -23.82 3.75 -3.89
N ALA A 156 -25.08 3.43 -3.61
CA ALA A 156 -26.00 4.33 -2.94
C ALA A 156 -25.60 4.69 -1.50
N PHE A 157 -24.71 3.93 -0.86
CA PHE A 157 -24.13 4.30 0.44
C PHE A 157 -23.09 5.43 0.34
N GLY A 158 -22.59 5.74 -0.87
CA GLY A 158 -21.64 6.83 -1.08
C GLY A 158 -22.30 8.20 -1.12
N GLN A 159 -21.82 9.11 -0.29
CA GLN A 159 -22.32 10.49 -0.20
C GLN A 159 -21.66 11.41 -1.22
N SER A 160 -20.43 11.11 -1.64
CA SER A 160 -19.70 11.85 -2.68
C SER A 160 -19.46 10.97 -3.93
N ARG A 161 -19.00 11.58 -5.01
CA ARG A 161 -18.63 10.88 -6.24
C ARG A 161 -17.48 9.91 -6.00
N GLU A 162 -16.45 10.36 -5.29
CA GLU A 162 -15.28 9.56 -4.92
C GLU A 162 -15.68 8.34 -4.10
N GLN A 163 -16.58 8.51 -3.15
CA GLN A 163 -17.09 7.40 -2.33
C GLN A 163 -17.87 6.39 -3.18
N ARG A 164 -18.67 6.84 -4.15
CA ARG A 164 -19.38 5.94 -5.07
C ARG A 164 -18.41 5.16 -5.95
N ASP A 165 -17.35 5.78 -6.42
CA ASP A 165 -16.32 5.12 -7.22
C ASP A 165 -15.53 4.09 -6.39
N VAL A 166 -15.19 4.41 -5.15
CA VAL A 166 -14.56 3.47 -4.21
C VAL A 166 -15.47 2.28 -3.92
N LEU A 167 -16.78 2.51 -3.72
CA LEU A 167 -17.76 1.45 -3.52
C LEU A 167 -17.96 0.59 -4.77
N LEU A 168 -17.90 1.18 -5.96
CA LEU A 168 -17.98 0.44 -7.21
C LEU A 168 -16.77 -0.48 -7.38
N LEU A 169 -15.56 0.03 -7.18
CA LEU A 169 -14.32 -0.78 -7.24
C LEU A 169 -14.34 -1.92 -6.23
N GLY A 170 -14.67 -1.63 -4.99
CA GLY A 170 -14.80 -2.66 -3.96
C GLY A 170 -15.91 -3.66 -4.26
N GLY A 171 -17.05 -3.20 -4.79
CA GLY A 171 -18.16 -4.04 -5.22
C GLY A 171 -17.76 -5.00 -6.36
N LEU A 172 -17.03 -4.51 -7.36
CA LEU A 172 -16.48 -5.35 -8.43
C LEU A 172 -15.49 -6.38 -7.89
N THR A 173 -14.66 -5.99 -6.94
CA THR A 173 -13.68 -6.89 -6.31
C THR A 173 -14.37 -7.99 -5.51
N THR A 174 -15.36 -7.67 -4.69
CA THR A 174 -16.10 -8.65 -3.88
C THR A 174 -16.93 -9.60 -4.73
N LEU A 175 -17.64 -9.08 -5.74
CA LEU A 175 -18.39 -9.90 -6.69
C LEU A 175 -17.46 -10.75 -7.55
N GLY A 176 -16.32 -10.20 -7.98
CA GLY A 176 -15.28 -10.95 -8.70
C GLY A 176 -14.80 -12.17 -7.90
N ALA A 177 -14.54 -11.99 -6.61
CA ALA A 177 -14.17 -13.10 -5.73
C ALA A 177 -15.27 -14.17 -5.62
N SER A 178 -16.55 -13.77 -5.53
CA SER A 178 -17.67 -14.72 -5.44
C SER A 178 -17.90 -15.52 -6.74
N LEU A 179 -17.46 -14.99 -7.87
CA LEU A 179 -17.57 -15.59 -9.20
C LEU A 179 -16.29 -16.28 -9.68
N ALA A 180 -15.23 -16.28 -8.85
CA ALA A 180 -13.89 -16.70 -9.26
C ALA A 180 -13.81 -18.11 -9.84
N GLN A 181 -14.66 -19.06 -9.37
CA GLN A 181 -14.72 -20.42 -9.93
C GLN A 181 -15.64 -20.55 -11.12
N THR A 182 -16.57 -19.63 -11.30
CA THR A 182 -17.62 -19.71 -12.33
C THR A 182 -17.26 -18.88 -13.55
N LEU A 183 -16.66 -17.70 -13.32
CA LEU A 183 -16.35 -16.73 -14.35
C LEU A 183 -14.85 -16.72 -14.66
N ARG A 184 -14.53 -17.00 -15.91
CA ARG A 184 -13.19 -16.86 -16.45
C ARG A 184 -13.24 -16.28 -17.85
N PHE A 185 -12.21 -15.56 -18.25
CA PHE A 185 -12.12 -14.92 -19.56
C PHE A 185 -10.79 -15.23 -20.24
N LEU A 186 -10.82 -15.28 -21.57
CA LEU A 186 -9.66 -15.53 -22.41
C LEU A 186 -9.05 -14.20 -22.83
N TYR A 187 -7.80 -13.96 -22.49
CA TYR A 187 -7.05 -12.77 -22.95
C TYR A 187 -5.62 -13.17 -23.32
N GLY A 188 -5.17 -12.75 -24.51
CA GLY A 188 -3.83 -13.09 -25.00
C GLY A 188 -3.54 -14.59 -25.06
N GLY A 189 -4.55 -15.43 -25.32
CA GLY A 189 -4.41 -16.90 -25.35
C GLY A 189 -4.31 -17.58 -23.98
N LYS A 190 -4.49 -16.83 -22.88
CA LYS A 190 -4.49 -17.35 -21.51
C LYS A 190 -5.82 -17.14 -20.82
N TRP A 191 -6.19 -18.08 -19.97
CA TRP A 191 -7.39 -17.98 -19.13
C TRP A 191 -7.08 -17.22 -17.85
N PHE A 192 -7.94 -16.26 -17.54
CA PHE A 192 -7.89 -15.47 -16.31
C PHE A 192 -9.19 -15.65 -15.53
N PHE A 193 -9.08 -15.60 -14.21
CA PHE A 193 -10.20 -15.59 -13.30
C PHE A 193 -10.56 -14.16 -12.90
N SER A 194 -11.77 -13.98 -12.36
CA SER A 194 -12.27 -12.67 -11.92
C SER A 194 -11.67 -12.19 -10.56
N SER A 195 -10.42 -12.57 -10.28
CA SER A 195 -9.72 -12.16 -9.06
C SER A 195 -9.20 -10.75 -9.20
N LEU A 196 -9.75 -9.82 -8.42
CA LEU A 196 -9.35 -8.42 -8.39
C LEU A 196 -8.76 -8.05 -7.04
N GLN A 197 -7.89 -7.04 -7.03
CA GLN A 197 -7.34 -6.45 -5.82
C GLN A 197 -7.61 -4.96 -5.84
N THR A 198 -8.20 -4.44 -4.76
CA THR A 198 -8.48 -3.01 -4.61
C THR A 198 -7.76 -2.46 -3.39
N PHE A 199 -6.91 -1.48 -3.61
CA PHE A 199 -6.24 -0.70 -2.57
C PHE A 199 -6.68 0.75 -2.68
N VAL A 200 -7.23 1.30 -1.60
CA VAL A 200 -7.66 2.70 -1.55
C VAL A 200 -6.70 3.48 -0.65
N VAL A 201 -5.96 4.39 -1.26
CA VAL A 201 -5.05 5.31 -0.57
C VAL A 201 -5.69 6.69 -0.57
N ALA A 202 -5.91 7.24 0.60
CA ALA A 202 -6.51 8.56 0.75
C ALA A 202 -6.15 9.17 2.11
N PRO A 203 -6.20 10.50 2.26
CA PRO A 203 -5.94 11.18 3.53
C PRO A 203 -6.81 10.68 4.67
N PRO A 204 -6.42 10.89 5.93
CA PRO A 204 -7.28 10.65 7.08
C PRO A 204 -8.60 11.42 6.94
N ALA A 205 -9.70 10.85 7.44
CA ALA A 205 -11.04 11.42 7.40
C ALA A 205 -11.61 11.72 5.99
N SER A 206 -11.02 11.17 4.91
CA SER A 206 -11.50 11.32 3.52
C SER A 206 -12.77 10.51 3.19
N GLY A 207 -13.28 9.73 4.14
CA GLY A 207 -14.44 8.88 3.91
C GLY A 207 -14.16 7.54 3.23
N LYS A 208 -12.89 7.15 3.04
CA LYS A 208 -12.49 5.87 2.43
C LYS A 208 -13.04 4.62 3.15
N GLY A 209 -13.43 4.76 4.43
CA GLY A 209 -14.04 3.69 5.21
C GLY A 209 -15.35 3.13 4.64
N VAL A 210 -15.99 3.83 3.69
CA VAL A 210 -17.16 3.32 2.96
C VAL A 210 -16.89 2.00 2.25
N LEU A 211 -15.63 1.72 1.89
CA LEU A 211 -15.23 0.46 1.26
C LEU A 211 -15.67 -0.77 2.08
N ALA A 212 -15.73 -0.66 3.40
CA ALA A 212 -16.16 -1.74 4.28
C ALA A 212 -17.59 -2.23 4.00
N TRP A 213 -18.46 -1.37 3.44
CA TRP A 213 -19.83 -1.76 3.08
C TRP A 213 -19.88 -2.81 1.97
N THR A 214 -18.87 -2.90 1.11
CA THR A 214 -18.82 -3.89 0.02
C THR A 214 -18.79 -5.33 0.52
N ARG A 215 -18.34 -5.55 1.76
CA ARG A 215 -18.40 -6.85 2.43
C ARG A 215 -19.82 -7.40 2.53
N MET A 216 -20.84 -6.52 2.63
CA MET A 216 -22.25 -6.94 2.70
C MET A 216 -22.69 -7.75 1.48
N LEU A 217 -22.05 -7.56 0.31
CA LEU A 217 -22.39 -8.31 -0.90
C LEU A 217 -22.09 -9.81 -0.78
N VAL A 218 -21.09 -10.16 0.02
CA VAL A 218 -20.62 -11.56 0.18
C VAL A 218 -20.80 -12.10 1.59
N GLN A 219 -21.29 -11.28 2.51
CA GLN A 219 -21.57 -11.71 3.88
C GLN A 219 -22.55 -12.91 3.95
N PRO A 220 -23.65 -12.93 3.17
CA PRO A 220 -24.57 -14.09 3.16
C PRO A 220 -23.87 -15.39 2.76
N ILE A 221 -22.96 -15.35 1.78
CA ILE A 221 -22.16 -16.51 1.34
C ILE A 221 -21.28 -17.00 2.49
N HIS A 222 -20.61 -16.08 3.17
CA HIS A 222 -19.77 -16.40 4.31
C HIS A 222 -20.58 -17.05 5.44
N ASP A 223 -21.72 -16.47 5.78
CA ASP A 223 -22.58 -16.93 6.88
C ASP A 223 -23.14 -18.33 6.60
N GLU A 224 -23.56 -18.62 5.38
CA GLU A 224 -24.03 -19.95 4.96
C GLU A 224 -22.93 -21.02 5.08
N ILE A 225 -21.72 -20.72 4.60
CA ILE A 225 -20.57 -21.62 4.72
C ILE A 225 -20.26 -21.86 6.21
N ARG A 226 -20.23 -20.81 7.03
CA ARG A 226 -19.94 -20.92 8.46
C ARG A 226 -21.01 -21.71 9.22
N ALA A 227 -22.28 -21.54 8.87
CA ALA A 227 -23.37 -22.33 9.43
C ALA A 227 -23.18 -23.84 9.12
N THR A 228 -22.89 -24.17 7.87
CA THR A 228 -22.62 -25.56 7.43
C THR A 228 -21.45 -26.16 8.21
N VAL A 229 -20.33 -25.44 8.31
CA VAL A 229 -19.14 -25.90 9.08
C VAL A 229 -19.47 -26.09 10.56
N ALA A 230 -20.29 -25.23 11.14
CA ALA A 230 -20.71 -25.36 12.53
C ALA A 230 -21.53 -26.63 12.79
N GLU A 231 -22.42 -27.01 11.85
CA GLU A 231 -23.19 -28.26 11.91
C GLU A 231 -22.29 -29.47 11.73
N GLU A 232 -21.38 -29.45 10.75
CA GLU A 232 -20.40 -30.53 10.54
C GLU A 232 -19.51 -30.72 11.78
N MET A 233 -19.07 -29.66 12.39
CA MET A 233 -18.25 -29.70 13.62
C MET A 233 -19.05 -30.27 14.80
N LYS A 234 -20.35 -29.93 14.91
CA LYS A 234 -21.22 -30.47 15.93
C LYS A 234 -21.43 -31.99 15.74
N ARG A 235 -21.57 -32.45 14.51
CA ARG A 235 -21.66 -33.87 14.16
C ARG A 235 -20.35 -34.59 14.50
N TYR A 236 -19.22 -34.07 14.05
CA TYR A 236 -17.91 -34.61 14.35
C TYR A 236 -17.66 -34.78 15.87
N LYS A 237 -18.01 -33.76 16.68
CA LYS A 237 -17.88 -33.86 18.14
C LYS A 237 -18.69 -35.00 18.75
N LYS A 238 -19.90 -35.28 18.23
CA LYS A 238 -20.72 -36.40 18.68
C LYS A 238 -20.11 -37.74 18.27
N GLU A 239 -19.68 -37.85 17.02
CA GLU A 239 -19.04 -39.05 16.48
C GLU A 239 -17.74 -39.35 17.21
N MET A 240 -16.91 -38.33 17.47
CA MET A 240 -15.67 -38.46 18.22
C MET A 240 -15.91 -38.87 19.70
N THR A 241 -16.98 -38.38 20.31
CA THR A 241 -17.39 -38.82 21.67
C THR A 241 -17.78 -40.32 21.67
N SER A 242 -18.57 -40.76 20.69
CA SER A 242 -18.94 -42.13 20.50
C SER A 242 -17.72 -43.02 20.21
N PHE A 243 -16.85 -42.58 19.32
CA PHE A 243 -15.58 -43.25 19.02
C PHE A 243 -14.70 -43.40 20.27
N ASN A 244 -14.61 -42.35 21.07
CA ASN A 244 -13.82 -42.37 22.32
C ASN A 244 -14.39 -43.32 23.37
N SER A 245 -15.70 -43.62 23.32
CA SER A 245 -16.35 -44.58 24.24
C SER A 245 -16.12 -46.04 23.90
N LEU A 246 -15.63 -46.38 22.70
CA LEU A 246 -15.42 -47.77 22.22
C LEU A 246 -14.30 -48.52 22.96
N GLY A 247 -13.48 -47.86 23.72
CA GLY A 247 -12.41 -48.50 24.50
C GLY A 247 -11.45 -49.32 23.63
N ARG A 248 -11.39 -50.65 23.83
CA ARG A 248 -10.51 -51.56 23.08
C ARG A 248 -10.97 -51.76 21.62
N GLU A 249 -12.22 -51.49 21.31
CA GLU A 249 -12.78 -51.66 19.94
C GLU A 249 -12.39 -50.50 19.00
N LYS A 250 -11.82 -49.41 19.52
CA LYS A 250 -11.28 -48.33 18.72
C LYS A 250 -10.35 -48.80 17.59
N ALA A 251 -9.54 -49.83 17.86
CA ALA A 251 -8.60 -50.37 16.86
C ALA A 251 -9.28 -50.97 15.62
N LYS A 252 -10.58 -51.23 15.68
CA LYS A 252 -11.39 -51.78 14.58
C LYS A 252 -12.34 -50.75 13.94
N ALA A 253 -12.52 -49.62 14.58
CA ALA A 253 -13.40 -48.55 14.12
C ALA A 253 -12.59 -47.47 13.38
N GLU A 254 -13.20 -46.86 12.39
CA GLU A 254 -12.64 -45.73 11.67
C GLU A 254 -12.77 -44.47 12.51
N GLU A 255 -11.66 -43.71 12.63
CA GLU A 255 -11.66 -42.47 13.37
C GLU A 255 -12.38 -41.37 12.56
N PRO A 256 -13.34 -40.65 13.18
CA PRO A 256 -14.05 -39.57 12.48
C PRO A 256 -13.10 -38.50 11.97
N GLU A 257 -13.28 -38.08 10.72
CA GLU A 257 -12.49 -37.01 10.10
C GLU A 257 -12.96 -35.64 10.58
N MET A 258 -12.00 -34.81 10.95
CA MET A 258 -12.27 -33.42 11.32
C MET A 258 -12.73 -32.61 10.11
N PRO A 259 -13.86 -31.89 10.19
CA PRO A 259 -14.31 -31.03 9.08
C PRO A 259 -13.33 -29.90 8.78
N LEU A 260 -13.22 -29.57 7.50
CA LEU A 260 -12.42 -28.44 7.05
C LEU A 260 -12.99 -27.11 7.58
N ASN A 261 -12.10 -26.19 7.96
CA ASN A 261 -12.49 -24.85 8.46
C ASN A 261 -12.79 -23.89 7.30
N ARG A 262 -13.84 -24.20 6.53
CA ARG A 262 -14.23 -23.42 5.35
C ARG A 262 -14.81 -22.06 5.72
N MET A 263 -14.45 -21.04 4.96
CA MET A 263 -14.97 -19.68 5.07
C MET A 263 -14.80 -18.93 3.75
N PHE A 264 -15.57 -17.87 3.53
CA PHE A 264 -15.44 -17.06 2.32
C PHE A 264 -14.65 -15.78 2.58
N ILE A 265 -14.82 -15.16 3.76
CA ILE A 265 -14.09 -13.94 4.16
C ILE A 265 -12.99 -14.34 5.12
N PHE A 266 -11.75 -14.11 4.73
CA PHE A 266 -10.56 -14.38 5.54
C PHE A 266 -10.18 -13.14 6.33
N SER A 267 -9.67 -13.33 7.56
CA SER A 267 -9.09 -12.24 8.33
C SER A 267 -7.67 -11.96 7.85
N GLY A 268 -7.35 -10.70 7.58
CA GLY A 268 -6.00 -10.24 7.30
C GLY A 268 -5.08 -10.25 8.53
N ASN A 269 -5.65 -10.32 9.74
CA ASN A 269 -4.90 -10.45 10.99
C ASN A 269 -4.66 -11.94 11.36
N ASN A 270 -4.15 -12.69 10.41
CA ASN A 270 -3.77 -14.09 10.59
C ASN A 270 -2.34 -14.27 10.11
N THR A 271 -1.65 -15.34 10.51
CA THR A 271 -0.34 -15.68 9.94
C THR A 271 -0.48 -16.00 8.45
N GLY A 272 0.56 -15.79 7.64
CA GLY A 272 0.55 -16.14 6.22
C GLY A 272 0.23 -17.62 6.00
N THR A 273 0.80 -18.51 6.81
CA THR A 273 0.49 -19.95 6.82
C THR A 273 -0.99 -20.19 7.15
N GLY A 274 -1.56 -19.45 8.12
CA GLY A 274 -2.98 -19.55 8.48
C GLY A 274 -3.90 -19.07 7.36
N ILE A 275 -3.52 -18.02 6.63
CA ILE A 275 -4.24 -17.54 5.45
C ILE A 275 -4.22 -18.62 4.35
N LEU A 276 -3.05 -19.19 4.06
CA LEU A 276 -2.90 -20.26 3.06
C LEU A 276 -3.74 -21.50 3.43
N GLN A 277 -3.74 -21.90 4.70
CA GLN A 277 -4.57 -23.03 5.16
C GLN A 277 -6.05 -22.72 4.97
N ASN A 278 -6.52 -21.53 5.33
CA ASN A 278 -7.92 -21.14 5.12
C ASN A 278 -8.31 -21.14 3.63
N ILE A 279 -7.39 -20.72 2.74
CA ILE A 279 -7.61 -20.78 1.29
C ILE A 279 -7.75 -22.24 0.83
N ILE A 280 -6.86 -23.12 1.28
CA ILE A 280 -6.90 -24.57 0.95
C ILE A 280 -8.19 -25.19 1.46
N ASP A 281 -8.54 -25.00 2.72
CA ASP A 281 -9.75 -25.53 3.34
C ASP A 281 -11.02 -25.06 2.61
N SER A 282 -10.99 -23.83 2.08
CA SER A 282 -12.12 -23.20 1.37
C SER A 282 -12.14 -23.49 -0.14
N GLY A 283 -11.32 -24.44 -0.62
CA GLY A 283 -11.31 -24.83 -2.03
C GLY A 283 -10.69 -23.78 -2.97
N GLY A 284 -9.81 -22.94 -2.47
CA GLY A 284 -9.07 -21.94 -3.25
C GLY A 284 -9.84 -20.64 -3.53
N VAL A 285 -10.97 -20.40 -2.86
CA VAL A 285 -11.83 -19.23 -3.10
C VAL A 285 -12.14 -18.49 -1.82
N GLY A 286 -12.04 -17.18 -1.88
CA GLY A 286 -12.38 -16.28 -0.79
C GLY A 286 -11.85 -14.86 -1.01
N ILE A 287 -12.03 -14.01 -0.02
CA ILE A 287 -11.63 -12.62 -0.07
C ILE A 287 -11.11 -12.16 1.30
N ILE A 288 -10.11 -11.29 1.27
CA ILE A 288 -9.67 -10.52 2.44
C ILE A 288 -10.28 -9.12 2.33
N CYS A 289 -11.03 -8.70 3.35
CA CYS A 289 -11.64 -7.38 3.44
C CYS A 289 -11.17 -6.69 4.71
N GLU A 290 -10.11 -5.89 4.61
CA GLU A 290 -9.53 -5.18 5.75
C GLU A 290 -9.58 -3.66 5.54
N THR A 291 -9.77 -2.94 6.63
CA THR A 291 -9.79 -1.47 6.63
C THR A 291 -8.40 -0.86 6.68
N GLU A 292 -7.41 -1.65 7.10
CA GLU A 292 -6.01 -1.24 7.25
C GLU A 292 -5.10 -2.22 6.52
N ALA A 293 -4.37 -1.73 5.52
CA ALA A 293 -3.48 -2.55 4.70
C ALA A 293 -2.30 -3.14 5.51
N ASP A 294 -1.90 -2.47 6.59
CA ASP A 294 -0.80 -2.92 7.46
C ASP A 294 -1.08 -4.27 8.12
N MET A 295 -2.35 -4.59 8.37
CA MET A 295 -2.74 -5.89 8.93
C MET A 295 -2.39 -7.04 7.99
N VAL A 296 -2.63 -6.86 6.70
CA VAL A 296 -2.34 -7.87 5.67
C VAL A 296 -0.83 -7.95 5.40
N SER A 297 -0.17 -6.80 5.28
CA SER A 297 1.28 -6.76 4.98
C SER A 297 2.13 -7.32 6.11
N ASN A 298 1.77 -7.05 7.38
CA ASN A 298 2.48 -7.58 8.54
C ASN A 298 2.31 -9.10 8.68
N SER A 299 1.13 -9.63 8.36
CA SER A 299 0.88 -11.08 8.37
C SER A 299 1.74 -11.83 7.36
N ILE A 300 1.88 -11.27 6.15
CA ILE A 300 2.71 -11.87 5.10
C ILE A 300 4.21 -11.70 5.41
N ALA A 301 4.62 -10.54 5.95
CA ALA A 301 6.01 -10.28 6.26
C ALA A 301 6.55 -11.13 7.45
N SER A 302 5.70 -11.49 8.39
CA SER A 302 6.11 -12.28 9.57
C SER A 302 6.52 -13.71 9.25
N ASP A 303 6.09 -14.27 8.12
CA ASP A 303 6.41 -15.65 7.72
C ASP A 303 7.66 -15.75 6.83
N TYR A 304 8.22 -14.60 6.37
CA TYR A 304 9.41 -14.53 5.51
C TYR A 304 10.59 -13.81 6.17
N GLY A 305 10.50 -13.51 7.47
CA GLY A 305 11.53 -12.82 8.27
C GLY A 305 12.39 -13.77 9.08
#